data_0b5834738e91c6f886894182034fc56c
#
_entry.id   0b5834738e91c6f886894182034fc56c
#
_cell.length_a   1.000
_cell.length_b   1.000
_cell.length_c   1.000
_cell.angle_alpha   90.00
_cell.angle_beta   90.00
_cell.angle_gamma   90.00
#
_symmetry.space_group_name_H-M   'P 1'
#
loop_
_entity.id
_entity.type
_entity.pdbx_description
1 polymer ?
#
loop_
_entity_poly.entity_id
_entity_poly.type
_entity_poly.pdbx_seq_one_letter_code
_entity_poly.pdbx_strand_id
1 'polypeptide(L)'
;MGNLMRAVQSGYNAKYIKAALSEIEGVKKAKKVIDLGCGSGLFMLNLAKENPDMNLVLYDMPPMRPIIEQSIQLTGMQKQASIMCGDFTKEEIGTGYDVIFSSNSVYAAKGCIDEFMKKIYKALNPGGIFICISDGIEKDYSAPWTMVLSWMPQRLKGVDMEMIKDVVREAGIKAGFTAVCKKALLTSGGHLDLDMDVLRKENR
;
A
#
# COMPACT_ATOMS: atom_id res chain seq x y z
N MET A 1 12.14 3.93 14.74
CA MET A 1 11.29 3.86 13.52
C MET A 1 9.90 3.30 13.83
N GLY A 2 9.75 2.17 14.53
CA GLY A 2 8.45 1.53 14.78
C GLY A 2 7.38 2.39 15.49
N ASN A 3 7.75 3.19 16.48
CA ASN A 3 6.80 4.08 17.18
C ASN A 3 6.29 5.20 16.26
N LEU A 4 7.14 5.72 15.37
CA LEU A 4 6.73 6.71 14.37
C LEU A 4 5.76 6.11 13.36
N MET A 5 6.05 4.91 12.85
CA MET A 5 5.14 4.19 11.92
C MET A 5 3.78 3.91 12.56
N ARG A 6 3.76 3.52 13.84
CA ARG A 6 2.49 3.36 14.57
C ARG A 6 1.72 4.65 14.68
N ALA A 7 2.38 5.75 15.05
CA ALA A 7 1.75 7.05 15.18
C ALA A 7 1.13 7.51 13.85
N VAL A 8 1.84 7.32 12.73
CA VAL A 8 1.34 7.63 11.38
C VAL A 8 0.15 6.75 11.01
N GLN A 9 0.24 5.43 11.27
CA GLN A 9 -0.79 4.46 10.86
C GLN A 9 -1.98 4.35 11.84
N SER A 10 -1.90 4.92 13.03
CA SER A 10 -3.01 5.00 14.00
C SER A 10 -3.64 6.38 14.13
N GLY A 11 -3.00 7.40 13.55
CA GLY A 11 -3.43 8.79 13.64
C GLY A 11 -4.63 9.13 12.76
N TYR A 12 -4.86 10.42 12.62
CA TYR A 12 -6.00 10.98 11.88
C TYR A 12 -6.08 10.48 10.42
N ASN A 13 -4.93 10.34 9.76
CA ASN A 13 -4.83 9.85 8.38
C ASN A 13 -5.36 8.42 8.21
N ALA A 14 -5.22 7.57 9.23
CA ALA A 14 -5.72 6.21 9.19
C ALA A 14 -7.24 6.13 8.97
N LYS A 15 -8.01 7.06 9.53
CA LYS A 15 -9.46 7.12 9.36
C LYS A 15 -9.85 7.44 7.91
N TYR A 16 -9.14 8.36 7.26
CA TYR A 16 -9.40 8.73 5.86
C TYR A 16 -9.01 7.63 4.90
N ILE A 17 -7.84 7.01 5.10
CA ILE A 17 -7.41 5.87 4.29
C ILE A 17 -8.41 4.72 4.45
N LYS A 18 -8.82 4.39 5.69
CA LYS A 18 -9.81 3.36 5.95
C LYS A 18 -11.16 3.66 5.28
N ALA A 19 -11.64 4.89 5.38
CA ALA A 19 -12.88 5.31 4.73
C ALA A 19 -12.78 5.16 3.20
N ALA A 20 -11.67 5.66 2.61
CA ALA A 20 -11.43 5.54 1.19
C ALA A 20 -11.35 4.09 0.70
N LEU A 21 -10.67 3.21 1.45
CA LEU A 21 -10.61 1.77 1.15
C LEU A 21 -11.97 1.10 1.25
N SER A 22 -12.79 1.51 2.22
CA SER A 22 -14.14 0.94 2.41
C SER A 22 -15.13 1.31 1.29
N GLU A 23 -14.85 2.36 0.51
CA GLU A 23 -15.64 2.76 -0.66
C GLU A 23 -15.30 1.94 -1.91
N ILE A 24 -14.15 1.25 -1.93
CA ILE A 24 -13.72 0.48 -3.09
C ILE A 24 -14.48 -0.85 -3.13
N GLU A 25 -15.20 -1.06 -4.24
CA GLU A 25 -15.92 -2.30 -4.46
C GLU A 25 -14.96 -3.51 -4.39
N GLY A 26 -15.34 -4.52 -3.62
CA GLY A 26 -14.58 -5.75 -3.43
C GLY A 26 -13.67 -5.75 -2.20
N VAL A 27 -13.25 -4.59 -1.65
CA VAL A 27 -12.39 -4.56 -0.45
C VAL A 27 -13.08 -5.17 0.77
N LYS A 28 -14.34 -4.81 1.03
CA LYS A 28 -15.11 -5.34 2.17
C LYS A 28 -15.41 -6.85 2.08
N LYS A 29 -15.42 -7.39 0.87
CA LYS A 29 -15.72 -8.80 0.60
C LYS A 29 -14.47 -9.64 0.36
N ALA A 30 -13.29 -9.01 0.37
CA ALA A 30 -12.03 -9.69 0.12
C ALA A 30 -11.76 -10.75 1.19
N LYS A 31 -11.41 -11.96 0.75
CA LYS A 31 -11.09 -13.09 1.63
C LYS A 31 -9.60 -13.26 1.84
N LYS A 32 -8.78 -12.95 0.85
CA LYS A 32 -7.31 -13.03 0.94
C LYS A 32 -6.68 -11.73 0.51
N VAL A 33 -6.00 -11.09 1.45
CA VAL A 33 -5.42 -9.76 1.27
C VAL A 33 -3.94 -9.79 1.67
N ILE A 34 -3.10 -9.06 0.95
CA ILE A 34 -1.71 -8.81 1.34
C ILE A 34 -1.44 -7.31 1.39
N ASP A 35 -0.73 -6.88 2.43
CA ASP A 35 -0.21 -5.52 2.61
C ASP A 35 1.30 -5.53 2.40
N LEU A 36 1.77 -4.97 1.28
CA LEU A 36 3.17 -4.94 0.88
C LEU A 36 3.87 -3.71 1.42
N GLY A 37 4.92 -3.93 2.24
CA GLY A 37 5.60 -2.88 2.98
C GLY A 37 4.69 -2.31 4.07
N CYS A 38 4.08 -3.21 4.83
CA CYS A 38 2.99 -2.90 5.75
C CYS A 38 3.40 -2.02 6.95
N GLY A 39 4.70 -1.85 7.21
CA GLY A 39 5.16 -1.11 8.37
C GLY A 39 4.70 -1.75 9.68
N SER A 40 3.82 -1.08 10.43
CA SER A 40 3.17 -1.69 11.61
C SER A 40 1.95 -2.55 11.28
N GLY A 41 1.45 -2.51 10.05
CA GLY A 41 0.27 -3.24 9.58
C GLY A 41 -1.07 -2.66 10.05
N LEU A 42 -1.08 -1.58 10.82
CA LEU A 42 -2.29 -1.08 11.49
C LEU A 42 -3.38 -0.62 10.52
N PHE A 43 -3.06 -0.16 9.31
CA PHE A 43 -4.07 0.20 8.32
C PHE A 43 -4.95 -1.00 7.98
N MET A 44 -4.32 -2.09 7.53
CA MET A 44 -5.06 -3.27 7.10
C MET A 44 -5.59 -4.10 8.27
N LEU A 45 -4.90 -4.14 9.42
CA LEU A 45 -5.43 -4.77 10.64
C LEU A 45 -6.74 -4.11 11.10
N ASN A 46 -6.82 -2.78 11.07
CA ASN A 46 -8.06 -2.07 11.43
C ASN A 46 -9.19 -2.25 10.40
N LEU A 47 -8.86 -2.46 9.14
CA LEU A 47 -9.84 -2.79 8.11
C LEU A 47 -10.34 -4.24 8.27
N ALA A 48 -9.42 -5.18 8.51
CA ALA A 48 -9.73 -6.60 8.66
C ALA A 48 -10.65 -6.90 9.87
N LYS A 49 -10.63 -6.07 10.91
CA LYS A 49 -11.60 -6.17 12.03
C LYS A 49 -13.06 -6.11 11.60
N GLU A 50 -13.35 -5.46 10.49
CA GLU A 50 -14.72 -5.31 9.97
C GLU A 50 -15.11 -6.46 9.02
N ASN A 51 -14.15 -7.33 8.69
CA ASN A 51 -14.37 -8.50 7.83
C ASN A 51 -13.79 -9.76 8.50
N PRO A 52 -14.59 -10.51 9.25
CA PRO A 52 -14.13 -11.72 9.95
C PRO A 52 -13.59 -12.82 9.04
N ASP A 53 -13.99 -12.83 7.76
CA ASP A 53 -13.56 -13.82 6.77
C ASP A 53 -12.26 -13.45 6.06
N MET A 54 -11.70 -12.28 6.33
CA MET A 54 -10.48 -11.80 5.70
C MET A 54 -9.24 -12.50 6.28
N ASN A 55 -8.46 -13.15 5.43
CA ASN A 55 -7.12 -13.62 5.74
C ASN A 55 -6.11 -12.58 5.28
N LEU A 56 -5.45 -11.93 6.22
CA LEU A 56 -4.51 -10.84 5.98
C LEU A 56 -3.06 -11.33 6.05
N VAL A 57 -2.28 -11.07 5.02
CA VAL A 57 -0.83 -11.24 5.01
C VAL A 57 -0.17 -9.88 5.17
N LEU A 58 0.63 -9.71 6.20
CA LEU A 58 1.44 -8.51 6.45
C LEU A 58 2.87 -8.78 6.01
N TYR A 59 3.32 -8.12 4.96
CA TYR A 59 4.63 -8.36 4.37
C TYR A 59 5.54 -7.14 4.50
N ASP A 60 6.69 -7.33 5.14
CA ASP A 60 7.71 -6.29 5.28
C ASP A 60 9.10 -6.90 5.44
N MET A 61 10.13 -6.06 5.48
CA MET A 61 11.51 -6.48 5.73
C MET A 61 11.64 -7.15 7.11
N PRO A 62 12.55 -8.15 7.28
CA PRO A 62 12.69 -8.91 8.52
C PRO A 62 12.79 -8.08 9.82
N PRO A 63 13.45 -6.89 9.85
CA PRO A 63 13.51 -6.06 11.05
C PRO A 63 12.14 -5.53 11.53
N MET A 64 11.11 -5.54 10.68
CA MET A 64 9.76 -5.07 11.03
C MET A 64 8.92 -6.14 11.75
N ARG A 65 9.29 -7.42 11.67
CA ARG A 65 8.55 -8.54 12.28
C ARG A 65 8.11 -8.29 13.71
N PRO A 66 8.97 -7.87 14.68
CA PRO A 66 8.53 -7.69 16.06
C PRO A 66 7.46 -6.60 16.23
N ILE A 67 7.50 -5.57 15.36
CA ILE A 67 6.54 -4.47 15.37
C ILE A 67 5.18 -4.96 14.86
N ILE A 68 5.19 -5.77 13.81
CA ILE A 68 3.99 -6.36 13.22
C ILE A 68 3.35 -7.34 14.21
N GLU A 69 4.14 -8.23 14.82
CA GLU A 69 3.67 -9.18 15.84
C GLU A 69 2.98 -8.46 17.02
N GLN A 70 3.59 -7.38 17.52
CA GLN A 70 2.97 -6.57 18.55
C GLN A 70 1.67 -5.91 18.09
N SER A 71 1.59 -5.44 16.85
CA SER A 71 0.36 -4.85 16.30
C SER A 71 -0.76 -5.87 16.16
N ILE A 72 -0.44 -7.08 15.71
CA ILE A 72 -1.39 -8.22 15.64
C ILE A 72 -1.94 -8.54 17.03
N GLN A 73 -1.09 -8.60 18.05
CA GLN A 73 -1.48 -8.85 19.43
C GLN A 73 -2.40 -7.74 19.97
N LEU A 74 -2.00 -6.48 19.82
CA LEU A 74 -2.78 -5.32 20.27
C LEU A 74 -4.14 -5.19 19.60
N THR A 75 -4.27 -5.68 18.36
CA THR A 75 -5.52 -5.63 17.61
C THR A 75 -6.38 -6.87 17.78
N GLY A 76 -5.87 -7.94 18.42
CA GLY A 76 -6.59 -9.20 18.59
C GLY A 76 -6.73 -10.03 17.30
N MET A 77 -5.86 -9.79 16.29
CA MET A 77 -6.00 -10.35 14.93
C MET A 77 -5.18 -11.62 14.68
N GLN A 78 -4.75 -12.34 15.73
CA GLN A 78 -3.88 -13.51 15.62
C GLN A 78 -4.47 -14.65 14.76
N LYS A 79 -5.80 -14.74 14.67
CA LYS A 79 -6.47 -15.78 13.87
C LYS A 79 -6.60 -15.43 12.38
N GLN A 80 -6.51 -14.14 12.03
CA GLN A 80 -6.77 -13.64 10.68
C GLN A 80 -5.51 -13.11 10.00
N ALA A 81 -4.48 -12.71 10.78
CA ALA A 81 -3.28 -12.10 10.25
C ALA A 81 -2.07 -13.04 10.35
N SER A 82 -1.33 -13.12 9.27
CA SER A 82 -0.04 -13.81 9.17
C SER A 82 1.05 -12.84 8.71
N ILE A 83 2.32 -13.21 8.96
CA ILE A 83 3.46 -12.36 8.63
C ILE A 83 4.33 -13.06 7.61
N MET A 84 4.66 -12.36 6.53
CA MET A 84 5.74 -12.69 5.62
C MET A 84 6.86 -11.66 5.79
N CYS A 85 8.12 -12.10 5.66
CA CYS A 85 9.27 -11.21 5.72
C CYS A 85 10.18 -11.43 4.53
N GLY A 86 10.66 -10.34 3.94
CA GLY A 86 11.58 -10.37 2.81
C GLY A 86 11.56 -9.07 1.99
N ASP A 87 12.22 -9.10 0.84
CA ASP A 87 12.18 -8.03 -0.14
C ASP A 87 11.12 -8.36 -1.20
N PHE A 88 9.93 -7.78 -1.05
CA PHE A 88 8.80 -8.04 -1.96
C PHE A 88 9.08 -7.61 -3.42
N THR A 89 10.12 -6.82 -3.67
CA THR A 89 10.51 -6.46 -5.03
C THR A 89 11.24 -7.61 -5.74
N LYS A 90 11.96 -8.45 -4.98
CA LYS A 90 12.78 -9.56 -5.49
C LYS A 90 12.16 -10.93 -5.25
N GLU A 91 11.56 -11.12 -4.09
CA GLU A 91 11.03 -12.41 -3.65
C GLU A 91 9.59 -12.64 -4.11
N GLU A 92 9.16 -13.88 -4.13
CA GLU A 92 7.77 -14.24 -4.41
C GLU A 92 6.85 -13.79 -3.27
N ILE A 93 5.73 -13.20 -3.64
CA ILE A 93 4.74 -12.70 -2.67
C ILE A 93 3.57 -13.68 -2.48
N GLY A 94 3.59 -14.82 -3.18
CA GLY A 94 2.46 -15.75 -3.25
C GLY A 94 1.41 -15.33 -4.28
N THR A 95 0.28 -16.05 -4.30
CA THR A 95 -0.79 -15.83 -5.30
C THR A 95 -2.18 -16.00 -4.68
N GLY A 96 -3.21 -15.71 -5.46
CA GLY A 96 -4.60 -15.92 -5.08
C GLY A 96 -5.15 -14.81 -4.18
N TYR A 97 -4.66 -13.60 -4.31
CA TYR A 97 -5.14 -12.46 -3.56
C TYR A 97 -6.34 -11.80 -4.25
N ASP A 98 -7.33 -11.42 -3.45
CA ASP A 98 -8.45 -10.59 -3.90
C ASP A 98 -8.06 -9.12 -3.88
N VAL A 99 -7.21 -8.75 -2.90
CA VAL A 99 -6.68 -7.40 -2.75
C VAL A 99 -5.19 -7.47 -2.45
N ILE A 100 -4.40 -6.69 -3.19
CA ILE A 100 -3.02 -6.36 -2.85
C ILE A 100 -3.00 -4.87 -2.52
N PHE A 101 -2.55 -4.53 -1.33
CA PHE A 101 -2.46 -3.16 -0.84
C PHE A 101 -1.00 -2.76 -0.65
N SER A 102 -0.69 -1.51 -0.92
CA SER A 102 0.62 -0.92 -0.66
C SER A 102 0.45 0.57 -0.35
N SER A 103 1.03 1.03 0.75
CA SER A 103 0.98 2.45 1.13
C SER A 103 2.40 2.96 1.38
N ASN A 104 2.82 3.89 0.54
CA ASN A 104 4.16 4.51 0.59
C ASN A 104 5.31 3.51 0.69
N SER A 105 5.21 2.38 -0.04
CA SER A 105 6.23 1.33 -0.07
C SER A 105 6.68 0.95 -1.49
N VAL A 106 5.89 1.27 -2.53
CA VAL A 106 6.19 0.93 -3.94
C VAL A 106 7.43 1.65 -4.45
N TYR A 107 7.90 2.73 -3.81
CA TYR A 107 9.18 3.35 -4.15
C TYR A 107 10.36 2.34 -4.15
N ALA A 108 10.28 1.29 -3.34
CA ALA A 108 11.28 0.20 -3.34
C ALA A 108 11.38 -0.51 -4.70
N ALA A 109 10.31 -0.48 -5.51
CA ALA A 109 10.29 -1.05 -6.86
C ALA A 109 10.60 -0.02 -7.97
N LYS A 110 11.01 1.21 -7.64
CA LYS A 110 11.22 2.31 -8.61
C LYS A 110 12.11 1.91 -9.79
N GLY A 111 13.17 1.13 -9.54
CA GLY A 111 14.10 0.66 -10.57
C GLY A 111 13.59 -0.53 -11.40
N CYS A 112 12.46 -1.17 -11.03
CA CYS A 112 11.91 -2.36 -11.68
C CYS A 112 10.37 -2.36 -11.69
N ILE A 113 9.78 -1.18 -11.83
CA ILE A 113 8.32 -1.00 -11.66
C ILE A 113 7.50 -1.83 -12.64
N ASP A 114 7.92 -1.96 -13.90
CA ASP A 114 7.19 -2.74 -14.90
C ASP A 114 7.17 -4.24 -14.56
N GLU A 115 8.31 -4.80 -14.10
CA GLU A 115 8.41 -6.19 -13.64
C GLU A 115 7.62 -6.41 -12.34
N PHE A 116 7.70 -5.45 -11.43
CA PHE A 116 6.94 -5.48 -10.19
C PHE A 116 5.43 -5.49 -10.48
N MET A 117 4.93 -4.66 -11.38
CA MET A 117 3.51 -4.63 -11.72
C MET A 117 3.04 -5.92 -12.41
N LYS A 118 3.89 -6.57 -13.22
CA LYS A 118 3.60 -7.92 -13.75
C LYS A 118 3.50 -8.96 -12.65
N LYS A 119 4.37 -8.91 -11.63
CA LYS A 119 4.32 -9.78 -10.44
C LYS A 119 3.00 -9.57 -9.69
N ILE A 120 2.61 -8.32 -9.42
CA ILE A 120 1.34 -7.98 -8.77
C ILE A 120 0.15 -8.53 -9.57
N TYR A 121 0.15 -8.32 -10.90
CA TYR A 121 -0.90 -8.83 -11.77
C TYR A 121 -1.05 -10.36 -11.68
N LYS A 122 0.08 -11.08 -11.71
CA LYS A 122 0.10 -12.55 -11.60
C LYS A 122 -0.41 -13.03 -10.23
N ALA A 123 -0.10 -12.32 -9.16
CA ALA A 123 -0.45 -12.69 -7.79
C ALA A 123 -1.94 -12.52 -7.47
N LEU A 124 -2.66 -11.67 -8.21
CA LEU A 124 -4.08 -11.43 -8.02
C LEU A 124 -4.96 -12.51 -8.65
N ASN A 125 -6.08 -12.80 -8.01
CA ASN A 125 -7.21 -13.53 -8.58
C ASN A 125 -7.80 -12.75 -9.78
N PRO A 126 -8.50 -13.43 -10.73
CA PRO A 126 -9.37 -12.74 -11.67
C PRO A 126 -10.35 -11.81 -10.93
N GLY A 127 -10.50 -10.58 -11.40
CA GLY A 127 -11.29 -9.54 -10.74
C GLY A 127 -10.65 -8.91 -9.50
N GLY A 128 -9.50 -9.41 -9.07
CA GLY A 128 -8.75 -8.87 -7.93
C GLY A 128 -8.22 -7.47 -8.20
N ILE A 129 -7.92 -6.74 -7.13
CA ILE A 129 -7.54 -5.33 -7.21
C ILE A 129 -6.19 -5.07 -6.51
N PHE A 130 -5.40 -4.22 -7.14
CA PHE A 130 -4.23 -3.61 -6.54
C PHE A 130 -4.56 -2.17 -6.14
N ILE A 131 -4.26 -1.80 -4.90
CA ILE A 131 -4.47 -0.46 -4.36
C ILE A 131 -3.12 0.07 -3.93
N CYS A 132 -2.69 1.16 -4.54
CA CYS A 132 -1.46 1.84 -4.20
C CYS A 132 -1.75 3.24 -3.68
N ILE A 133 -1.24 3.56 -2.50
CA ILE A 133 -1.20 4.93 -1.98
C ILE A 133 0.24 5.41 -2.10
N SER A 134 0.43 6.56 -2.74
CA SER A 134 1.73 7.18 -2.99
C SER A 134 1.69 8.69 -2.77
N ASP A 135 2.86 9.32 -2.86
CA ASP A 135 3.04 10.75 -2.57
C ASP A 135 2.37 11.68 -3.57
N GLY A 136 2.05 11.20 -4.78
CA GLY A 136 1.42 12.01 -5.83
C GLY A 136 2.26 13.17 -6.34
N ILE A 137 3.60 13.08 -6.25
CA ILE A 137 4.51 14.15 -6.65
C ILE A 137 4.48 14.31 -8.18
N GLU A 138 4.22 15.53 -8.65
CA GLU A 138 4.25 15.88 -10.07
C GLU A 138 5.67 15.74 -10.65
N LYS A 139 5.77 15.47 -11.97
CA LYS A 139 7.07 15.24 -12.64
C LYS A 139 8.04 16.40 -12.55
N ASP A 140 7.54 17.62 -12.47
CA ASP A 140 8.31 18.85 -12.33
C ASP A 140 8.54 19.28 -10.89
N TYR A 141 8.10 18.45 -9.92
CA TYR A 141 8.17 18.71 -8.48
C TYR A 141 7.44 20.00 -8.03
N SER A 142 6.48 20.47 -8.78
CA SER A 142 5.71 21.67 -8.45
C SER A 142 4.67 21.42 -7.35
N ALA A 143 4.18 20.19 -7.21
CA ALA A 143 3.12 19.82 -6.28
C ALA A 143 3.17 18.31 -5.92
N PRO A 144 2.59 17.91 -4.80
CA PRO A 144 2.23 18.75 -3.65
C PRO A 144 3.51 19.23 -2.93
N TRP A 145 3.64 20.51 -2.68
CA TRP A 145 4.85 21.08 -2.08
C TRP A 145 5.20 20.48 -0.71
N THR A 146 4.17 20.06 0.07
CA THR A 146 4.34 19.40 1.36
C THR A 146 5.09 18.07 1.22
N MET A 147 4.75 17.28 0.20
CA MET A 147 5.42 15.99 -0.07
C MET A 147 6.84 16.22 -0.62
N VAL A 148 7.01 17.18 -1.54
CA VAL A 148 8.33 17.55 -2.07
C VAL A 148 9.27 17.96 -0.93
N LEU A 149 8.81 18.81 -0.02
CA LEU A 149 9.60 19.25 1.13
C LEU A 149 9.86 18.11 2.14
N SER A 150 8.91 17.19 2.35
CA SER A 150 9.09 16.09 3.29
C SER A 150 10.21 15.12 2.88
N TRP A 151 10.45 14.95 1.58
CA TRP A 151 11.50 14.11 1.04
C TRP A 151 12.85 14.82 0.85
N MET A 152 12.88 16.16 0.92
CA MET A 152 14.10 16.95 0.70
C MET A 152 15.28 16.50 1.57
N PRO A 153 15.14 16.22 2.89
CA PRO A 153 16.26 15.76 3.70
C PRO A 153 16.90 14.44 3.22
N GLN A 154 16.10 13.52 2.69
CA GLN A 154 16.58 12.26 2.13
C GLN A 154 17.25 12.49 0.77
N ARG A 155 16.64 13.32 -0.06
CA ARG A 155 17.18 13.68 -1.37
C ARG A 155 18.53 14.37 -1.27
N LEU A 156 18.71 15.27 -0.31
CA LEU A 156 20.01 15.91 -0.01
C LEU A 156 21.07 14.89 0.44
N LYS A 157 20.68 13.73 0.95
CA LYS A 157 21.56 12.61 1.27
C LYS A 157 21.77 11.64 0.11
N GLY A 158 21.23 11.93 -1.08
CA GLY A 158 21.30 11.08 -2.27
C GLY A 158 20.32 9.91 -2.24
N VAL A 159 19.32 9.91 -1.35
CA VAL A 159 18.30 8.86 -1.26
C VAL A 159 17.07 9.28 -2.05
N ASP A 160 16.72 8.51 -3.07
CA ASP A 160 15.56 8.74 -3.95
C ASP A 160 14.43 7.77 -3.59
N MET A 161 13.50 8.22 -2.75
CA MET A 161 12.38 7.43 -2.22
C MET A 161 11.01 7.93 -2.69
N GLU A 162 10.95 9.11 -3.28
CA GLU A 162 9.68 9.67 -3.74
C GLU A 162 9.13 8.93 -4.98
N MET A 163 7.82 8.75 -5.04
CA MET A 163 7.13 8.19 -6.19
C MET A 163 6.42 9.28 -6.99
N ILE A 164 6.83 9.42 -8.24
CA ILE A 164 6.21 10.37 -9.19
C ILE A 164 4.80 9.89 -9.55
N LYS A 165 3.90 10.83 -9.62
CA LYS A 165 2.49 10.64 -9.97
C LYS A 165 2.36 9.88 -11.29
N ASP A 166 1.35 9.00 -11.35
CA ASP A 166 0.99 8.14 -12.48
C ASP A 166 1.98 7.02 -12.85
N VAL A 167 3.22 6.99 -12.33
CA VAL A 167 4.21 5.95 -12.66
C VAL A 167 3.67 4.55 -12.37
N VAL A 168 3.04 4.33 -11.21
CA VAL A 168 2.46 3.04 -10.82
C VAL A 168 1.29 2.68 -11.72
N ARG A 169 0.43 3.65 -12.02
CA ARG A 169 -0.74 3.47 -12.89
C ARG A 169 -0.34 3.11 -14.32
N GLU A 170 0.61 3.85 -14.91
CA GLU A 170 1.10 3.60 -16.26
C GLU A 170 1.73 2.20 -16.38
N ALA A 171 2.58 1.81 -15.41
CA ALA A 171 3.17 0.48 -15.36
C ALA A 171 2.10 -0.62 -15.16
N GLY A 172 1.06 -0.35 -14.37
CA GLY A 172 -0.06 -1.25 -14.20
C GLY A 172 -0.84 -1.49 -15.49
N ILE A 173 -1.17 -0.43 -16.23
CA ILE A 173 -1.84 -0.55 -17.53
C ILE A 173 -1.00 -1.38 -18.50
N LYS A 174 0.32 -1.15 -18.56
CA LYS A 174 1.23 -1.98 -19.37
C LYS A 174 1.24 -3.44 -18.94
N ALA A 175 1.06 -3.73 -17.64
CA ALA A 175 0.98 -5.09 -17.11
C ALA A 175 -0.37 -5.79 -17.38
N GLY A 176 -1.37 -5.07 -17.91
CA GLY A 176 -2.69 -5.60 -18.27
C GLY A 176 -3.82 -5.24 -17.30
N PHE A 177 -3.57 -4.36 -16.34
CA PHE A 177 -4.62 -3.85 -15.46
C PHE A 177 -5.54 -2.86 -16.19
N THR A 178 -6.80 -2.83 -15.74
CA THR A 178 -7.71 -1.72 -15.99
C THR A 178 -7.66 -0.75 -14.81
N ALA A 179 -7.47 0.54 -15.11
CA ALA A 179 -7.52 1.58 -14.08
C ALA A 179 -8.99 1.83 -13.69
N VAL A 180 -9.32 1.61 -12.41
CA VAL A 180 -10.70 1.76 -11.90
C VAL A 180 -10.95 3.17 -11.42
N CYS A 181 -10.08 3.70 -10.57
CA CYS A 181 -10.16 5.09 -10.14
C CYS A 181 -8.80 5.62 -9.74
N LYS A 182 -8.71 6.94 -9.72
CA LYS A 182 -7.65 7.69 -9.07
C LYS A 182 -8.30 8.65 -8.10
N LYS A 183 -7.84 8.68 -6.86
CA LYS A 183 -8.42 9.54 -5.82
C LYS A 183 -7.30 10.26 -5.08
N ALA A 184 -7.36 11.58 -5.07
CA ALA A 184 -6.54 12.37 -4.16
C ALA A 184 -7.09 12.19 -2.73
N LEU A 185 -6.24 11.79 -1.82
CA LEU A 185 -6.59 11.66 -0.40
C LEU A 185 -6.17 12.95 0.30
N LEU A 186 -7.12 13.87 0.45
CA LEU A 186 -6.92 15.09 1.24
C LEU A 186 -6.99 14.74 2.72
N THR A 187 -5.94 15.05 3.46
CA THR A 187 -5.99 14.97 4.91
C THR A 187 -6.56 16.28 5.47
N SER A 188 -7.35 16.19 6.54
CA SER A 188 -7.93 17.37 7.16
C SER A 188 -6.83 18.27 7.75
N GLY A 189 -6.62 19.37 7.18
CA GLY A 189 -5.52 20.30 7.48
C GLY A 189 -4.70 20.63 6.24
N GLY A 190 -4.98 20.01 5.10
CA GLY A 190 -4.34 20.32 3.81
C GLY A 190 -2.84 20.03 3.75
N HIS A 191 -2.36 19.11 4.62
CA HIS A 191 -0.91 18.93 4.78
C HIS A 191 -0.32 17.69 4.11
N LEU A 192 -1.13 16.73 3.68
CA LEU A 192 -0.65 15.53 2.97
C LEU A 192 -1.64 15.21 1.85
N ASP A 193 -1.31 15.62 0.65
CA ASP A 193 -1.99 15.16 -0.55
C ASP A 193 -1.35 13.84 -0.97
N LEU A 194 -2.08 12.75 -0.77
CA LEU A 194 -1.67 11.42 -1.23
C LEU A 194 -2.53 11.03 -2.43
N ASP A 195 -1.92 10.37 -3.39
CA ASP A 195 -2.63 9.75 -4.51
C ASP A 195 -2.95 8.30 -4.19
N MET A 196 -4.17 7.89 -4.48
CA MET A 196 -4.59 6.50 -4.42
C MET A 196 -4.96 6.02 -5.82
N ASP A 197 -4.18 5.09 -6.36
CA ASP A 197 -4.49 4.37 -7.58
C ASP A 197 -5.15 3.04 -7.25
N VAL A 198 -6.25 2.73 -7.94
CA VAL A 198 -6.96 1.46 -7.87
C VAL A 198 -6.93 0.81 -9.25
N LEU A 199 -6.27 -0.34 -9.34
CA LEU A 199 -6.07 -1.08 -10.58
C LEU A 199 -6.73 -2.46 -10.45
N ARG A 200 -7.53 -2.87 -11.42
CA ARG A 200 -8.27 -4.14 -11.43
C ARG A 200 -7.70 -5.10 -12.48
N LYS A 201 -7.53 -6.35 -12.08
CA LYS A 201 -7.30 -7.46 -12.99
C LYS A 201 -8.63 -7.90 -13.59
N GLU A 202 -8.68 -8.08 -14.91
CA GLU A 202 -9.89 -8.56 -15.59
C GLU A 202 -10.32 -9.95 -15.13
N ASN A 203 -11.61 -10.24 -15.29
CA ASN A 203 -12.24 -11.54 -14.96
C ASN A 203 -12.05 -12.60 -16.07
N ARG A 204 -10.84 -12.70 -16.64
CA ARG A 204 -10.58 -13.72 -17.67
C ARG A 204 -10.06 -15.01 -17.04
#